data_56c36cb230ebca1bb6145880e4c9b30c
#
_entry.id   56c36cb230ebca1bb6145880e4c9b30c
#
_cell.length_a   1.000
_cell.length_b   1.000
_cell.length_c   1.000
_cell.angle_alpha   90.00
_cell.angle_beta   90.00
_cell.angle_gamma   90.00
#
_symmetry.space_group_name_H-M   'P 1'
#
loop_
_entity.id
_entity.type
_entity.pdbx_description
1 polymer ?
#
loop_
_entity_poly.entity_id
_entity_poly.type
_entity_poly.pdbx_seq_one_letter_code
_entity_poly.pdbx_strand_id
1 'polypeptide(L)'
;MSHIIVTGGAGFIGSRIIKELNSRGCRNILLVDDLSDATKINNIKDLDIEDFIPKDKFMEIFMVLADNDLVESVYHMGAESSTTCTDGNYLMSNNYQYTCNIANTCILHNIPLVYASSASVYGDSDVFDDSSTNYIPNNMYAYSKLLADKY
;
A
#
# COMPACT_ATOMS: atom_id res chain seq x y z
N MET A 1 5.95 -5.91 -21.35
CA MET A 1 6.79 -6.17 -20.16
C MET A 1 5.87 -5.88 -18.98
N SER A 2 5.80 -6.76 -17.99
CA SER A 2 4.91 -6.56 -16.84
C SER A 2 5.56 -5.64 -15.82
N HIS A 3 4.75 -4.89 -15.08
CA HIS A 3 5.18 -3.86 -14.15
C HIS A 3 5.13 -4.34 -12.70
N ILE A 4 6.06 -3.86 -11.89
CA ILE A 4 5.98 -3.94 -10.43
C ILE A 4 5.31 -2.65 -9.94
N ILE A 5 4.24 -2.77 -9.18
CA ILE A 5 3.49 -1.62 -8.66
C ILE A 5 3.85 -1.41 -7.19
N VAL A 6 4.20 -0.17 -6.81
CA VAL A 6 4.47 0.19 -5.42
C VAL A 6 3.57 1.35 -5.01
N THR A 7 2.51 1.08 -4.26
CA THR A 7 1.66 2.15 -3.70
C THR A 7 2.27 2.71 -2.42
N GLY A 8 2.07 3.98 -2.16
CA GLY A 8 2.82 4.69 -1.12
C GLY A 8 4.31 4.78 -1.46
N GLY A 9 4.63 4.71 -2.77
CA GLY A 9 6.01 4.61 -3.28
C GLY A 9 6.88 5.83 -2.96
N ALA A 10 6.29 6.98 -2.71
CA ALA A 10 7.00 8.18 -2.29
C ALA A 10 7.11 8.33 -0.76
N GLY A 11 6.52 7.41 0.00
CA GLY A 11 6.67 7.33 1.45
C GLY A 11 8.00 6.68 1.87
N PHE A 12 8.25 6.63 3.19
CA PHE A 12 9.50 6.09 3.74
C PHE A 12 9.71 4.62 3.36
N ILE A 13 8.71 3.74 3.58
CA ILE A 13 8.84 2.30 3.30
C ILE A 13 8.83 2.05 1.80
N GLY A 14 7.84 2.60 1.07
CA GLY A 14 7.70 2.36 -0.36
C GLY A 14 8.93 2.79 -1.17
N SER A 15 9.52 3.94 -0.86
CA SER A 15 10.74 4.39 -1.53
C SER A 15 11.95 3.47 -1.28
N ARG A 16 12.03 2.84 -0.11
CA ARG A 16 13.09 1.85 0.19
C ARG A 16 12.89 0.55 -0.58
N ILE A 17 11.64 0.11 -0.74
CA ILE A 17 11.32 -1.04 -1.60
C ILE A 17 11.75 -0.75 -3.05
N ILE A 18 11.38 0.41 -3.60
CA ILE A 18 11.79 0.79 -4.96
C ILE A 18 13.30 0.83 -5.09
N LYS A 19 13.99 1.42 -4.10
CA LYS A 19 15.46 1.47 -4.10
C LYS A 19 16.09 0.08 -4.12
N GLU A 20 15.56 -0.86 -3.34
CA GLU A 20 16.02 -2.24 -3.34
C GLU A 20 15.74 -2.94 -4.67
N LEU A 21 14.55 -2.75 -5.25
CA LEU A 21 14.22 -3.26 -6.58
C LEU A 21 15.18 -2.71 -7.65
N ASN A 22 15.49 -1.42 -7.61
CA ASN A 22 16.47 -0.80 -8.50
C ASN A 22 17.86 -1.41 -8.34
N SER A 23 18.30 -1.72 -7.11
CA SER A 23 19.60 -2.36 -6.86
C SER A 23 19.70 -3.77 -7.49
N ARG A 24 18.55 -4.43 -7.64
CA ARG A 24 18.39 -5.73 -8.31
C ARG A 24 18.19 -5.61 -9.84
N GLY A 25 18.24 -4.41 -10.37
CA GLY A 25 18.12 -4.17 -11.82
C GLY A 25 16.68 -3.98 -12.31
N CYS A 26 15.66 -4.00 -11.43
CA CYS A 26 14.29 -3.72 -11.82
C CYS A 26 14.09 -2.23 -12.11
N ARG A 27 13.49 -1.91 -13.27
CA ARG A 27 13.21 -0.55 -13.73
C ARG A 27 11.75 -0.35 -14.11
N ASN A 28 11.04 -1.44 -14.43
CA ASN A 28 9.62 -1.47 -14.80
C ASN A 28 8.71 -1.26 -13.59
N ILE A 29 8.95 -0.19 -12.85
CA ILE A 29 8.26 0.12 -11.59
C ILE A 29 7.29 1.26 -11.79
N LEU A 30 6.01 1.04 -11.46
CA LEU A 30 4.99 2.08 -11.37
C LEU A 30 4.86 2.55 -9.92
N LEU A 31 5.25 3.80 -9.69
CA LEU A 31 5.13 4.44 -8.38
C LEU A 31 3.73 5.06 -8.25
N VAL A 32 2.97 4.62 -7.25
CA VAL A 32 1.63 5.15 -6.96
C VAL A 32 1.65 5.91 -5.64
N ASP A 33 1.29 7.19 -5.64
CA ASP A 33 1.23 7.99 -4.41
C ASP A 33 0.35 9.24 -4.59
N ASP A 34 0.14 9.97 -3.50
CA ASP A 34 -0.33 11.34 -3.46
C ASP A 34 0.87 12.26 -3.21
N LEU A 35 1.22 13.08 -4.19
CA LEU A 35 2.35 14.01 -4.11
C LEU A 35 1.94 15.44 -3.73
N SER A 36 0.79 15.62 -3.08
CA SER A 36 0.36 16.94 -2.55
C SER A 36 1.39 17.53 -1.56
N ASP A 37 2.13 16.68 -0.85
CA ASP A 37 3.30 17.08 -0.09
C ASP A 37 4.56 16.99 -0.96
N ALA A 38 5.02 18.14 -1.47
CA ALA A 38 6.21 18.23 -2.32
C ALA A 38 7.52 17.79 -1.63
N THR A 39 7.55 17.69 -0.29
CA THR A 39 8.75 17.22 0.43
C THR A 39 9.07 15.75 0.17
N LYS A 40 8.11 14.98 -0.34
CA LYS A 40 8.29 13.60 -0.80
C LYS A 40 9.37 13.45 -1.89
N ILE A 41 9.73 14.53 -2.58
CA ILE A 41 10.86 14.53 -3.53
C ILE A 41 12.14 13.98 -2.88
N ASN A 42 12.36 14.20 -1.59
CA ASN A 42 13.55 13.72 -0.88
C ASN A 42 13.65 12.19 -0.81
N ASN A 43 12.52 11.50 -0.97
CA ASN A 43 12.46 10.04 -0.96
C ASN A 43 12.62 9.44 -2.36
N ILE A 44 12.30 10.19 -3.43
CA ILE A 44 12.14 9.62 -4.77
C ILE A 44 13.14 10.14 -5.81
N LYS A 45 13.83 11.27 -5.56
CA LYS A 45 14.70 11.94 -6.54
C LYS A 45 15.82 11.06 -7.12
N ASP A 46 16.23 10.03 -6.37
CA ASP A 46 17.33 9.11 -6.76
C ASP A 46 16.80 7.72 -7.15
N LEU A 47 15.50 7.57 -7.36
CA LEU A 47 14.88 6.32 -7.76
C LEU A 47 14.70 6.28 -9.29
N ASP A 48 14.85 5.08 -9.84
CA ASP A 48 14.63 4.80 -11.25
C ASP A 48 13.26 4.09 -11.37
N ILE A 49 12.27 4.82 -11.86
CA ILE A 49 10.89 4.35 -12.05
C ILE A 49 10.50 4.52 -13.52
N GLU A 50 9.58 3.67 -13.98
CA GLU A 50 9.05 3.77 -15.34
C GLU A 50 8.01 4.89 -15.44
N ASP A 51 7.10 4.97 -14.47
CA ASP A 51 6.08 6.02 -14.46
C ASP A 51 5.56 6.28 -13.05
N PHE A 52 4.89 7.42 -12.89
CA PHE A 52 4.15 7.84 -11.71
C PHE A 52 2.65 7.84 -11.98
N ILE A 53 1.88 7.22 -11.08
CA ILE A 53 0.42 7.20 -11.14
C ILE A 53 -0.15 7.90 -9.91
N PRO A 54 -0.96 8.97 -10.07
CA PRO A 54 -1.69 9.55 -8.96
C PRO A 54 -2.62 8.53 -8.30
N LYS A 55 -2.63 8.50 -6.97
CA LYS A 55 -3.40 7.55 -6.16
C LYS A 55 -4.88 7.48 -6.56
N ASP A 56 -5.49 8.62 -6.85
CA ASP A 56 -6.92 8.73 -7.22
C ASP A 56 -7.24 8.12 -8.59
N LYS A 57 -6.24 7.96 -9.46
CA LYS A 57 -6.35 7.34 -10.79
C LYS A 57 -5.93 5.88 -10.81
N PHE A 58 -5.28 5.42 -9.75
CA PHE A 58 -4.63 4.12 -9.76
C PHE A 58 -5.59 2.97 -10.03
N MET A 59 -6.76 2.91 -9.40
CA MET A 59 -7.64 1.74 -9.54
C MET A 59 -8.14 1.56 -10.97
N GLU A 60 -8.44 2.64 -11.70
CA GLU A 60 -8.83 2.59 -13.12
C GLU A 60 -7.69 2.01 -13.97
N ILE A 61 -6.47 2.53 -13.77
CA ILE A 61 -5.28 2.10 -14.52
C ILE A 61 -4.92 0.66 -14.15
N PHE A 62 -4.97 0.32 -12.86
CA PHE A 62 -4.63 -1.02 -12.36
C PHE A 62 -5.51 -2.11 -12.97
N MET A 63 -6.82 -1.88 -13.06
CA MET A 63 -7.73 -2.83 -13.69
C MET A 63 -7.36 -3.06 -15.18
N VAL A 64 -7.08 -1.99 -15.92
CA VAL A 64 -6.64 -2.10 -17.33
C VAL A 64 -5.33 -2.87 -17.47
N LEU A 65 -4.36 -2.59 -16.61
CA LEU A 65 -3.08 -3.31 -16.62
C LEU A 65 -3.25 -4.79 -16.26
N ALA A 66 -4.06 -5.09 -15.26
CA ALA A 66 -4.34 -6.46 -14.83
C ALA A 66 -5.09 -7.26 -15.90
N ASP A 67 -6.10 -6.68 -16.54
CA ASP A 67 -6.86 -7.31 -17.65
C ASP A 67 -5.96 -7.66 -18.85
N ASN A 68 -4.82 -7.01 -19.00
CA ASN A 68 -3.87 -7.25 -20.09
C ASN A 68 -2.61 -8.02 -19.67
N ASP A 69 -2.59 -8.63 -18.49
CA ASP A 69 -1.45 -9.38 -17.93
C ASP A 69 -0.16 -8.54 -17.84
N LEU A 70 -0.31 -7.23 -17.58
CA LEU A 70 0.81 -6.28 -17.51
C LEU A 70 1.28 -5.99 -16.09
N VAL A 71 0.86 -6.77 -15.09
CA VAL A 71 1.28 -6.60 -13.70
C VAL A 71 2.00 -7.85 -13.20
N GLU A 72 3.22 -7.69 -12.73
CA GLU A 72 4.04 -8.75 -12.15
C GLU A 72 3.74 -8.95 -10.66
N SER A 73 3.67 -7.86 -9.91
CA SER A 73 3.41 -7.88 -8.47
C SER A 73 3.00 -6.50 -7.95
N VAL A 74 2.35 -6.48 -6.78
CA VAL A 74 1.95 -5.26 -6.08
C VAL A 74 2.53 -5.23 -4.67
N TYR A 75 3.24 -4.14 -4.34
CA TYR A 75 3.65 -3.78 -2.99
C TYR A 75 2.78 -2.63 -2.50
N HIS A 76 1.79 -2.93 -1.68
CA HIS A 76 0.82 -1.95 -1.19
C HIS A 76 1.25 -1.40 0.18
N MET A 77 2.00 -0.29 0.15
CA MET A 77 2.48 0.42 1.35
C MET A 77 1.69 1.69 1.63
N GLY A 78 0.83 2.11 0.70
CA GLY A 78 0.05 3.34 0.80
C GLY A 78 -1.07 3.22 1.83
N ALA A 79 -1.07 4.12 2.81
CA ALA A 79 -2.14 4.27 3.80
C ALA A 79 -2.06 5.67 4.42
N GLU A 80 -3.18 6.14 5.01
CA GLU A 80 -3.11 7.16 6.04
C GLU A 80 -2.58 6.49 7.31
N SER A 81 -1.39 6.91 7.74
CA SER A 81 -0.68 6.27 8.86
C SER A 81 -0.83 7.02 10.20
N SER A 82 -1.48 8.19 10.19
CA SER A 82 -1.68 8.97 11.39
C SER A 82 -2.68 8.29 12.34
N THR A 83 -2.20 7.91 13.52
CA THR A 83 -3.04 7.38 14.60
C THR A 83 -3.92 8.46 15.25
N THR A 84 -3.65 9.73 14.94
CA THR A 84 -4.40 10.90 15.43
C THR A 84 -5.40 11.45 14.41
N CYS A 85 -5.52 10.82 13.24
CA CYS A 85 -6.54 11.18 12.26
C CYS A 85 -7.94 10.96 12.85
N THR A 86 -8.77 12.00 12.85
CA THR A 86 -10.12 11.98 13.43
C THR A 86 -11.22 11.69 12.40
N ASP A 87 -10.90 11.69 11.11
CA ASP A 87 -11.85 11.34 10.06
C ASP A 87 -11.90 9.81 9.85
N GLY A 88 -12.81 9.18 10.58
CA GLY A 88 -13.02 7.73 10.50
C GLY A 88 -13.49 7.26 9.12
N ASN A 89 -14.31 8.05 8.41
CA ASN A 89 -14.77 7.70 7.06
C ASN A 89 -13.61 7.70 6.06
N TYR A 90 -12.74 8.70 6.16
CA TYR A 90 -11.53 8.75 5.34
C TYR A 90 -10.61 7.55 5.62
N LEU A 91 -10.35 7.22 6.90
CA LEU A 91 -9.54 6.05 7.26
C LEU A 91 -10.14 4.75 6.72
N MET A 92 -11.46 4.57 6.82
CA MET A 92 -12.12 3.37 6.30
C MET A 92 -12.06 3.30 4.78
N SER A 93 -12.29 4.39 4.07
CA SER A 93 -12.23 4.39 2.59
C SER A 93 -10.79 4.23 2.09
N ASN A 94 -9.84 4.93 2.71
CA ASN A 94 -8.46 4.99 2.25
C ASN A 94 -7.62 3.78 2.66
N ASN A 95 -7.81 3.24 3.87
CA ASN A 95 -7.01 2.14 4.39
C ASN A 95 -7.69 0.78 4.18
N TYR A 96 -8.97 0.66 4.50
CA TYR A 96 -9.68 -0.61 4.39
C TYR A 96 -10.22 -0.84 2.97
N GLN A 97 -11.15 -0.01 2.50
CA GLN A 97 -11.81 -0.25 1.21
C GLN A 97 -10.83 -0.25 0.04
N TYR A 98 -9.88 0.68 0.04
CA TYR A 98 -8.85 0.75 -1.00
C TYR A 98 -7.95 -0.49 -1.02
N THR A 99 -7.54 -0.99 0.16
CA THR A 99 -6.78 -2.24 0.28
C THR A 99 -7.60 -3.43 -0.22
N CYS A 100 -8.90 -3.54 0.14
CA CYS A 100 -9.78 -4.60 -0.36
C CYS A 100 -9.91 -4.57 -1.89
N ASN A 101 -10.06 -3.38 -2.48
CA ASN A 101 -10.17 -3.25 -3.94
C ASN A 101 -8.89 -3.73 -4.65
N ILE A 102 -7.72 -3.36 -4.11
CA ILE A 102 -6.43 -3.86 -4.62
C ILE A 102 -6.35 -5.38 -4.48
N ALA A 103 -6.68 -5.92 -3.31
CA ALA A 103 -6.64 -7.36 -3.04
C ALA A 103 -7.56 -8.14 -3.97
N ASN A 104 -8.79 -7.66 -4.20
CA ASN A 104 -9.74 -8.29 -5.11
C ASN A 104 -9.20 -8.36 -6.54
N THR A 105 -8.63 -7.27 -7.05
CA THR A 105 -8.02 -7.25 -8.38
C THR A 105 -6.84 -8.22 -8.45
N CYS A 106 -5.99 -8.23 -7.41
CA CYS A 106 -4.86 -9.16 -7.33
C CYS A 106 -5.32 -10.63 -7.33
N ILE A 107 -6.35 -10.96 -6.54
CA ILE A 107 -6.92 -12.32 -6.48
C ILE A 107 -7.51 -12.73 -7.83
N LEU A 108 -8.29 -11.85 -8.46
CA LEU A 108 -8.95 -12.13 -9.73
C LEU A 108 -7.96 -12.44 -10.85
N HIS A 109 -6.81 -11.76 -10.86
CA HIS A 109 -5.78 -11.89 -11.91
C HIS A 109 -4.55 -12.70 -11.47
N ASN A 110 -4.57 -13.36 -10.30
CA ASN A 110 -3.45 -14.12 -9.74
C ASN A 110 -2.16 -13.29 -9.61
N ILE A 111 -2.27 -12.02 -9.24
CA ILE A 111 -1.15 -11.11 -9.05
C ILE A 111 -0.65 -11.23 -7.61
N PRO A 112 0.64 -11.50 -7.36
CA PRO A 112 1.22 -11.48 -6.02
C PRO A 112 1.05 -10.12 -5.34
N LEU A 113 0.50 -10.12 -4.11
CA LEU A 113 0.30 -8.92 -3.29
C LEU A 113 1.07 -9.02 -1.99
N VAL A 114 1.87 -8.01 -1.71
CA VAL A 114 2.45 -7.76 -0.37
C VAL A 114 1.89 -6.45 0.13
N TYR A 115 1.20 -6.45 1.29
CA TYR A 115 0.69 -5.21 1.86
C TYR A 115 1.17 -5.00 3.30
N ALA A 116 1.21 -3.74 3.72
CA ALA A 116 1.61 -3.38 5.06
C ALA A 116 0.39 -3.41 6.00
N SER A 117 0.38 -4.32 6.96
CA SER A 117 -0.45 -4.21 8.16
C SER A 117 0.18 -3.24 9.17
N SER A 118 -0.16 -3.31 10.42
CA SER A 118 0.37 -2.45 11.47
C SER A 118 0.35 -3.15 12.83
N ALA A 119 1.41 -2.97 13.63
CA ALA A 119 1.41 -3.38 15.03
C ALA A 119 0.33 -2.69 15.87
N SER A 120 -0.23 -1.56 15.39
CA SER A 120 -1.35 -0.88 16.05
C SER A 120 -2.61 -1.75 16.16
N VAL A 121 -2.73 -2.84 15.38
CA VAL A 121 -3.86 -3.78 15.45
C VAL A 121 -3.95 -4.49 16.80
N TYR A 122 -2.83 -4.65 17.49
CA TYR A 122 -2.81 -5.20 18.85
C TYR A 122 -3.41 -4.25 19.87
N GLY A 123 -3.26 -2.92 19.67
CA GLY A 123 -3.86 -1.88 20.52
C GLY A 123 -3.51 -2.08 22.00
N ASP A 124 -4.54 -2.27 22.82
CA ASP A 124 -4.43 -2.45 24.28
C ASP A 124 -4.24 -3.93 24.70
N SER A 125 -3.86 -4.81 23.78
CA SER A 125 -3.52 -6.20 24.09
C SER A 125 -2.21 -6.32 24.85
N ASP A 126 -2.14 -7.29 25.77
CA ASP A 126 -0.88 -7.66 26.45
C ASP A 126 -0.07 -8.69 25.64
N VAL A 127 -0.60 -9.17 24.51
CA VAL A 127 0.02 -10.20 23.67
C VAL A 127 0.27 -9.64 22.28
N PHE A 128 1.54 -9.59 21.88
CA PHE A 128 2.04 -9.11 20.59
C PHE A 128 2.66 -10.28 19.83
N ASP A 129 1.81 -11.17 19.33
CA ASP A 129 2.22 -12.39 18.64
C ASP A 129 1.42 -12.54 17.34
N ASP A 130 2.09 -12.79 16.23
CA ASP A 130 1.50 -12.95 14.90
C ASP A 130 0.50 -14.11 14.83
N SER A 131 0.66 -15.12 15.71
CA SER A 131 -0.29 -16.22 15.84
C SER A 131 -1.51 -15.90 16.71
N SER A 132 -1.49 -14.76 17.42
CA SER A 132 -2.58 -14.35 18.30
C SER A 132 -3.73 -13.74 17.49
N THR A 133 -4.95 -14.06 17.88
CA THR A 133 -6.17 -13.38 17.38
C THR A 133 -6.71 -12.34 18.38
N ASN A 134 -5.93 -12.03 19.41
CA ASN A 134 -6.35 -11.09 20.47
C ASN A 134 -5.99 -9.65 20.06
N TYR A 135 -6.75 -9.09 19.12
CA TYR A 135 -6.59 -7.72 18.65
C TYR A 135 -7.58 -6.81 19.36
N ILE A 136 -7.08 -5.74 20.01
CA ILE A 136 -7.87 -4.74 20.76
C ILE A 136 -7.52 -3.34 20.25
N PRO A 137 -7.85 -3.01 18.97
CA PRO A 137 -7.50 -1.72 18.41
C PRO A 137 -8.14 -0.57 19.19
N ASN A 138 -7.36 0.44 19.54
CA ASN A 138 -7.79 1.58 20.37
C ASN A 138 -7.95 2.89 19.57
N ASN A 139 -7.85 2.84 18.24
CA ASN A 139 -8.12 3.98 17.36
C ASN A 139 -8.61 3.52 15.98
N MET A 140 -9.17 4.45 15.20
CA MET A 140 -9.75 4.14 13.89
C MET A 140 -8.71 3.72 12.86
N TYR A 141 -7.47 4.22 12.94
CA TYR A 141 -6.38 3.74 12.10
C TYR A 141 -6.13 2.24 12.32
N ALA A 142 -5.90 1.84 13.58
CA ALA A 142 -5.70 0.44 13.95
C ALA A 142 -6.88 -0.45 13.53
N TYR A 143 -8.11 0.03 13.73
CA TYR A 143 -9.32 -0.69 13.32
C TYR A 143 -9.40 -0.87 11.81
N SER A 144 -9.08 0.15 11.01
CA SER A 144 -9.07 0.06 9.55
C SER A 144 -8.06 -0.96 9.03
N LYS A 145 -6.90 -1.06 9.67
CA LYS A 145 -5.86 -2.05 9.33
C LYS A 145 -6.29 -3.46 9.74
N LEU A 146 -6.84 -3.63 10.93
CA LEU A 146 -7.35 -4.92 11.40
C LEU A 146 -8.46 -5.48 10.48
N LEU A 147 -9.35 -4.62 9.97
CA LEU A 147 -10.37 -5.07 9.03
C LEU A 147 -9.77 -5.52 7.70
N ALA A 148 -8.72 -4.86 7.23
CA ALA A 148 -8.00 -5.29 6.03
C ALA A 148 -7.30 -6.65 6.25
N ASP A 149 -6.74 -6.88 7.44
CA ASP A 149 -6.11 -8.17 7.78
C ASP A 149 -7.12 -9.34 7.86
N LYS A 150 -8.38 -9.03 8.17
CA LYS A 150 -9.46 -10.03 8.28
C LYS A 150 -10.16 -10.31 6.95
N TYR A 151 -9.95 -9.47 5.97
CA TYR A 151 -10.54 -9.58 4.64
C TYR A 151 -9.85 -10.66 3.82
#